data_dab4ab94067f5337ec586e847b73e957
#
_entry.id   dab4ab94067f5337ec586e847b73e957
#
_cell.length_a   1.000
_cell.length_b   1.000
_cell.length_c   1.000
_cell.angle_alpha   90.00
_cell.angle_beta   90.00
_cell.angle_gamma   90.00
#
_symmetry.space_group_name_H-M   'P 1'
#
loop_
_entity.id
_entity.type
_entity.pdbx_description
1 polymer ?
#
loop_
_entity_poly.entity_id
_entity_poly.type
_entity_poly.pdbx_seq_one_letter_code
_entity_poly.pdbx_strand_id
1 'polypeptide(L)'
;PGPLVGVRCVTPAPAGRGNRLSKRRVVVTGLGMVSPLGNCVADSWAACLAGKSGIGPITRFDTTGFPVTFAGGVPGFDASKFMPAKEARRMDLFMQYGVAAGVQAIADSGLEVTDANRARIGLVFGAGIGGLATIEENYSRYLETRTPKKVSPFYIPASIINMISGHLSIMYGVTGPNLALVTACTTSTHSIGIGMRTIQYGDADVIVAGGAEMAQTPTAVGGFCQARAVSTRNDDPQRASRPWDRDRDGFVMADGGGAIVLEEYEHARARNAPIHAELIGFGMSGDAYHITAPPENGAGAKQSMVNSLRDARI
;
A
#
# COMPACT_ATOMS: atom_id res chain seq x y z
N PRO A 1 24.30 35.57 5.70
CA PRO A 1 23.75 35.38 4.34
C PRO A 1 24.81 34.66 3.53
N GLY A 2 24.59 33.36 3.35
CA GLY A 2 25.41 32.51 2.47
C GLY A 2 24.95 32.67 1.01
N PRO A 3 25.80 32.36 0.02
CA PRO A 3 25.48 32.60 -1.38
C PRO A 3 24.34 31.71 -1.85
N LEU A 4 23.32 32.36 -2.44
CA LEU A 4 22.25 31.71 -3.17
C LEU A 4 22.87 30.89 -4.32
N VAL A 5 22.60 29.57 -4.37
CA VAL A 5 22.96 28.73 -5.48
C VAL A 5 22.22 29.27 -6.70
N GLY A 6 22.95 29.86 -7.64
CA GLY A 6 22.39 30.42 -8.85
C GLY A 6 21.79 29.34 -9.73
N VAL A 7 20.48 29.37 -9.91
CA VAL A 7 19.79 28.61 -10.95
C VAL A 7 20.19 29.25 -12.30
N ARG A 8 21.04 28.57 -13.08
CA ARG A 8 21.28 28.99 -14.47
C ARG A 8 20.02 28.68 -15.28
N CYS A 9 19.34 29.69 -15.76
CA CYS A 9 18.40 29.53 -16.86
C CYS A 9 19.16 29.00 -18.07
N VAL A 10 18.96 27.73 -18.38
CA VAL A 10 19.40 27.16 -19.63
C VAL A 10 18.35 27.53 -20.68
N THR A 11 18.71 28.37 -21.64
CA THR A 11 17.86 28.60 -22.84
C THR A 11 17.62 27.25 -23.52
N PRO A 12 16.36 26.88 -23.78
CA PRO A 12 16.09 25.62 -24.44
C PRO A 12 16.76 25.61 -25.84
N ALA A 13 17.61 24.62 -26.08
CA ALA A 13 18.07 24.32 -27.41
C ALA A 13 16.87 24.04 -28.32
N PRO A 14 16.91 24.41 -29.62
CA PRO A 14 15.82 24.14 -30.56
C PRO A 14 15.52 22.65 -30.51
N ALA A 15 14.23 22.31 -30.40
CA ALA A 15 13.74 20.93 -30.32
C ALA A 15 14.12 20.16 -31.61
N GLY A 16 15.33 19.62 -31.58
CA GLY A 16 15.67 18.51 -32.49
C GLY A 16 14.68 17.38 -32.17
N ARG A 17 14.15 16.73 -33.19
CA ARG A 17 13.32 15.53 -33.08
C ARG A 17 14.17 14.44 -32.40
N GLY A 18 14.28 14.56 -31.08
CA GLY A 18 14.93 13.57 -30.25
C GLY A 18 14.18 12.27 -30.43
N ASN A 19 14.90 11.24 -30.75
CA ASN A 19 14.47 9.86 -30.75
C ASN A 19 13.77 9.62 -29.39
N ARG A 20 12.42 9.59 -29.33
CA ARG A 20 11.70 9.25 -28.10
C ARG A 20 12.08 7.83 -27.80
N LEU A 21 13.03 7.63 -26.87
CA LEU A 21 13.32 6.33 -26.33
C LEU A 21 11.97 5.67 -25.99
N SER A 22 11.71 4.53 -26.60
CA SER A 22 10.50 3.76 -26.28
C SER A 22 10.59 3.42 -24.78
N LYS A 23 9.52 3.73 -24.03
CA LYS A 23 9.46 3.35 -22.62
C LYS A 23 9.66 1.84 -22.50
N ARG A 24 10.45 1.40 -21.54
CA ARG A 24 10.57 -0.02 -21.22
C ARG A 24 9.19 -0.57 -20.84
N ARG A 25 8.84 -1.75 -21.35
CA ARG A 25 7.58 -2.42 -21.01
C ARG A 25 7.67 -2.97 -19.59
N VAL A 26 6.57 -2.90 -18.86
CA VAL A 26 6.50 -3.36 -17.47
C VAL A 26 5.40 -4.39 -17.31
N VAL A 27 5.73 -5.54 -16.76
CA VAL A 27 4.81 -6.65 -16.55
C VAL A 27 4.69 -6.99 -15.06
N VAL A 28 3.59 -7.64 -14.70
CA VAL A 28 3.33 -8.18 -13.37
C VAL A 28 3.73 -9.65 -13.38
N THR A 29 4.69 -10.02 -12.54
CA THR A 29 5.23 -11.39 -12.48
C THR A 29 4.93 -12.10 -11.16
N GLY A 30 4.41 -11.40 -10.15
CA GLY A 30 4.06 -12.02 -8.88
C GLY A 30 3.01 -11.24 -8.12
N LEU A 31 2.21 -11.96 -7.34
CA LEU A 31 1.08 -11.45 -6.58
C LEU A 31 1.16 -11.92 -5.13
N GLY A 32 0.81 -11.05 -4.19
CA GLY A 32 0.69 -11.39 -2.78
C GLY A 32 -0.43 -10.60 -2.09
N MET A 33 -1.13 -11.24 -1.18
CA MET A 33 -2.28 -10.62 -0.51
C MET A 33 -2.51 -11.20 0.88
N VAL A 34 -2.93 -10.31 1.78
CA VAL A 34 -3.52 -10.63 3.08
C VAL A 34 -4.76 -9.76 3.21
N SER A 35 -5.92 -10.36 3.43
CA SER A 35 -7.20 -9.66 3.42
C SER A 35 -8.20 -10.28 4.40
N PRO A 36 -9.34 -9.62 4.67
CA PRO A 36 -10.43 -10.22 5.45
C PRO A 36 -11.02 -11.49 4.83
N LEU A 37 -10.75 -11.76 3.56
CA LEU A 37 -11.23 -12.95 2.85
C LEU A 37 -10.24 -14.12 2.90
N GLY A 38 -8.96 -13.88 3.21
CA GLY A 38 -7.93 -14.91 3.26
C GLY A 38 -6.52 -14.35 3.42
N ASN A 39 -5.60 -15.23 3.78
CA ASN A 39 -4.19 -14.90 4.03
C ASN A 39 -3.28 -15.12 2.82
N CYS A 40 -3.85 -15.40 1.66
CA CYS A 40 -3.16 -15.47 0.37
C CYS A 40 -4.09 -15.08 -0.78
N VAL A 41 -3.52 -14.90 -1.97
CA VAL A 41 -4.28 -14.54 -3.19
C VAL A 41 -5.33 -15.58 -3.52
N ALA A 42 -4.98 -16.88 -3.51
CA ALA A 42 -5.88 -17.98 -3.88
C ALA A 42 -7.12 -18.03 -2.98
N ASP A 43 -6.93 -18.00 -1.66
CA ASP A 43 -8.04 -18.03 -0.69
C ASP A 43 -8.93 -16.80 -0.80
N SER A 44 -8.32 -15.61 -0.91
CA SER A 44 -9.04 -14.34 -1.06
C SER A 44 -9.86 -14.32 -2.35
N TRP A 45 -9.29 -14.79 -3.45
CA TRP A 45 -9.98 -14.87 -4.74
C TRP A 45 -11.13 -15.88 -4.75
N ALA A 46 -10.90 -17.07 -4.20
CA ALA A 46 -11.95 -18.09 -4.06
C ALA A 46 -13.13 -17.58 -3.21
N ALA A 47 -12.85 -16.92 -2.09
CA ALA A 47 -13.87 -16.31 -1.24
C ALA A 47 -14.62 -15.16 -1.97
N CYS A 48 -13.91 -14.35 -2.74
CA CYS A 48 -14.50 -13.29 -3.56
C CYS A 48 -15.46 -13.85 -4.60
N LEU A 49 -15.04 -14.88 -5.36
CA LEU A 49 -15.90 -15.56 -6.35
C LEU A 49 -17.13 -16.23 -5.72
N ALA A 50 -16.99 -16.70 -4.48
CA ALA A 50 -18.11 -17.28 -3.73
C ALA A 50 -19.04 -16.22 -3.09
N GLY A 51 -18.79 -14.92 -3.31
CA GLY A 51 -19.59 -13.82 -2.74
C GLY A 51 -19.50 -13.73 -1.21
N LYS A 52 -18.43 -14.24 -0.59
CA LYS A 52 -18.27 -14.20 0.87
C LYS A 52 -17.94 -12.77 1.32
N SER A 53 -18.51 -12.37 2.44
CA SER A 53 -18.11 -11.15 3.13
C SER A 53 -17.07 -11.46 4.21
N GLY A 54 -16.00 -10.65 4.26
CA GLY A 54 -15.01 -10.69 5.34
C GLY A 54 -15.32 -9.70 6.47
N ILE A 55 -16.52 -9.11 6.48
CA ILE A 55 -16.92 -8.12 7.48
C ILE A 55 -17.56 -8.83 8.68
N GLY A 56 -17.13 -8.47 9.87
CA GLY A 56 -17.60 -9.01 11.13
C GLY A 56 -17.35 -8.06 12.30
N PRO A 57 -17.62 -8.47 13.54
CA PRO A 57 -17.41 -7.64 14.72
C PRO A 57 -15.94 -7.22 14.88
N ILE A 58 -15.72 -5.98 15.32
CA ILE A 58 -14.40 -5.54 15.79
C ILE A 58 -14.09 -6.27 17.10
N THR A 59 -12.97 -6.98 17.11
CA THR A 59 -12.52 -7.77 18.28
C THR A 59 -11.21 -7.27 18.90
N ARG A 60 -10.60 -6.24 18.32
CA ARG A 60 -9.30 -5.70 18.74
C ARG A 60 -9.37 -4.81 19.98
N PHE A 61 -10.53 -4.21 20.22
CA PHE A 61 -10.79 -3.35 21.36
C PHE A 61 -12.27 -3.38 21.73
N ASP A 62 -12.62 -2.89 22.92
CA ASP A 62 -14.01 -2.75 23.33
C ASP A 62 -14.72 -1.62 22.58
N THR A 63 -15.72 -1.97 21.80
CA THR A 63 -16.51 -1.03 20.98
C THR A 63 -17.71 -0.43 21.72
N THR A 64 -17.83 -0.64 23.04
CA THR A 64 -18.92 -0.04 23.84
C THR A 64 -18.91 1.47 23.68
N GLY A 65 -20.06 2.02 23.28
CA GLY A 65 -20.23 3.46 23.02
C GLY A 65 -19.77 3.94 21.64
N PHE A 66 -19.22 3.06 20.80
CA PHE A 66 -18.91 3.43 19.41
C PHE A 66 -20.14 3.30 18.52
N PRO A 67 -20.35 4.25 17.57
CA PRO A 67 -21.42 4.17 16.59
C PRO A 67 -21.28 2.99 15.61
N VAL A 68 -20.05 2.46 15.46
CA VAL A 68 -19.72 1.35 14.55
C VAL A 68 -19.00 0.27 15.32
N THR A 69 -19.46 -0.98 15.20
CA THR A 69 -18.95 -2.14 15.94
C THR A 69 -18.41 -3.24 15.03
N PHE A 70 -18.32 -2.98 13.73
CA PHE A 70 -17.91 -3.95 12.73
C PHE A 70 -16.83 -3.39 11.79
N ALA A 71 -16.02 -4.30 11.26
CA ALA A 71 -14.96 -4.02 10.28
C ALA A 71 -14.49 -5.32 9.61
N GLY A 72 -13.64 -5.22 8.59
CA GLY A 72 -12.97 -6.36 7.98
C GLY A 72 -11.65 -6.68 8.66
N GLY A 73 -11.63 -7.53 9.67
CA GLY A 73 -10.39 -8.02 10.27
C GLY A 73 -9.78 -9.17 9.46
N VAL A 74 -8.46 -9.33 9.46
CA VAL A 74 -7.78 -10.46 8.81
C VAL A 74 -7.89 -11.70 9.72
N PRO A 75 -8.57 -12.78 9.27
CA PRO A 75 -8.80 -13.94 10.11
C PRO A 75 -7.56 -14.84 10.17
N GLY A 76 -7.19 -15.31 11.37
CA GLY A 76 -6.16 -16.34 11.54
C GLY A 76 -4.78 -15.98 10.99
N PHE A 77 -4.45 -14.69 10.92
CA PHE A 77 -3.14 -14.25 10.44
C PHE A 77 -2.02 -14.73 11.36
N ASP A 78 -1.06 -15.43 10.79
CA ASP A 78 0.12 -15.92 11.48
C ASP A 78 1.39 -15.38 10.81
N ALA A 79 1.97 -14.35 11.41
CA ALA A 79 3.18 -13.71 10.89
C ALA A 79 4.39 -14.66 10.82
N SER A 80 4.42 -15.74 11.63
CA SER A 80 5.55 -16.68 11.65
C SER A 80 5.71 -17.45 10.34
N LYS A 81 4.68 -17.49 9.52
CA LYS A 81 4.73 -18.09 8.17
C LYS A 81 5.52 -17.24 7.16
N PHE A 82 5.74 -15.96 7.46
CA PHE A 82 6.32 -14.99 6.53
C PHE A 82 7.60 -14.34 7.06
N MET A 83 7.79 -14.31 8.38
CA MET A 83 8.93 -13.65 9.01
C MET A 83 9.26 -14.27 10.37
N PRO A 84 10.52 -14.15 10.86
CA PRO A 84 10.88 -14.63 12.19
C PRO A 84 10.01 -13.98 13.29
N ALA A 85 9.51 -14.78 14.24
CA ALA A 85 8.64 -14.30 15.32
C ALA A 85 9.27 -13.15 16.14
N LYS A 86 10.60 -13.11 16.27
CA LYS A 86 11.33 -12.03 16.93
C LYS A 86 11.16 -10.70 16.19
N GLU A 87 11.21 -10.72 14.87
CA GLU A 87 11.06 -9.52 14.05
C GLU A 87 9.58 -9.08 14.00
N ALA A 88 8.64 -10.02 13.87
CA ALA A 88 7.21 -9.72 13.90
C ALA A 88 6.80 -8.95 15.17
N ARG A 89 7.35 -9.31 16.35
CA ARG A 89 7.08 -8.60 17.61
C ARG A 89 7.60 -7.15 17.67
N ARG A 90 8.42 -6.74 16.72
CA ARG A 90 8.98 -5.38 16.61
C ARG A 90 8.28 -4.54 15.55
N MET A 91 7.27 -5.11 14.89
CA MET A 91 6.51 -4.49 13.81
C MET A 91 5.08 -4.24 14.26
N ASP A 92 4.55 -3.07 13.96
CA ASP A 92 3.10 -2.88 13.95
C ASP A 92 2.44 -3.83 12.94
N LEU A 93 1.18 -4.14 13.12
CA LEU A 93 0.48 -5.15 12.34
C LEU A 93 0.33 -4.77 10.86
N PHE A 94 0.21 -3.46 10.54
CA PHE A 94 0.20 -3.03 9.13
C PHE A 94 1.49 -3.43 8.41
N MET A 95 2.65 -3.35 9.10
CA MET A 95 3.91 -3.80 8.53
C MET A 95 3.93 -5.31 8.32
N GLN A 96 3.42 -6.06 9.31
CA GLN A 96 3.35 -7.53 9.19
C GLN A 96 2.52 -7.95 7.97
N TYR A 97 1.38 -7.28 7.72
CA TYR A 97 0.55 -7.51 6.54
C TYR A 97 1.28 -7.16 5.24
N GLY A 98 1.94 -6.00 5.21
CA GLY A 98 2.70 -5.55 4.04
C GLY A 98 3.89 -6.45 3.72
N VAL A 99 4.65 -6.86 4.74
CA VAL A 99 5.77 -7.81 4.59
C VAL A 99 5.25 -9.18 4.13
N ALA A 100 4.16 -9.68 4.71
CA ALA A 100 3.56 -10.95 4.30
C ALA A 100 3.09 -10.93 2.84
N ALA A 101 2.46 -9.85 2.39
CA ALA A 101 2.08 -9.68 0.99
C ALA A 101 3.32 -9.60 0.07
N GLY A 102 4.35 -8.86 0.47
CA GLY A 102 5.62 -8.77 -0.28
C GLY A 102 6.34 -10.11 -0.41
N VAL A 103 6.43 -10.88 0.68
CA VAL A 103 7.01 -12.24 0.68
C VAL A 103 6.27 -13.16 -0.29
N GLN A 104 4.93 -13.14 -0.25
CA GLN A 104 4.10 -13.92 -1.18
C GLN A 104 4.35 -13.52 -2.63
N ALA A 105 4.35 -12.20 -2.93
CA ALA A 105 4.55 -11.71 -4.29
C ALA A 105 5.93 -12.09 -4.85
N ILE A 106 6.99 -11.99 -4.03
CA ILE A 106 8.34 -12.40 -4.43
C ILE A 106 8.39 -13.91 -4.70
N ALA A 107 7.79 -14.71 -3.82
CA ALA A 107 7.74 -16.17 -4.00
C ALA A 107 6.95 -16.57 -5.26
N ASP A 108 5.78 -15.95 -5.49
CA ASP A 108 4.94 -16.21 -6.66
C ASP A 108 5.65 -15.85 -7.98
N SER A 109 6.47 -14.78 -7.97
CA SER A 109 7.24 -14.37 -9.14
C SER A 109 8.39 -15.31 -9.50
N GLY A 110 8.80 -16.19 -8.61
CA GLY A 110 10.02 -17.00 -8.77
C GLY A 110 11.30 -16.17 -8.88
N LEU A 111 11.30 -14.93 -8.36
CA LEU A 111 12.46 -14.04 -8.41
C LEU A 111 13.55 -14.53 -7.45
N GLU A 112 14.73 -14.82 -8.00
CA GLU A 112 15.93 -15.11 -7.22
C GLU A 112 16.76 -13.84 -7.08
N VAL A 113 17.11 -13.47 -5.84
CA VAL A 113 17.98 -12.34 -5.53
C VAL A 113 19.41 -12.82 -5.45
N THR A 114 20.29 -12.20 -6.23
CA THR A 114 21.72 -12.52 -6.31
C THR A 114 22.56 -11.25 -6.16
N ASP A 115 23.87 -11.39 -5.94
CA ASP A 115 24.77 -10.25 -5.91
C ASP A 115 24.80 -9.45 -7.22
N ALA A 116 24.50 -10.11 -8.35
CA ALA A 116 24.49 -9.49 -9.67
C ALA A 116 23.24 -8.61 -9.91
N ASN A 117 22.10 -8.96 -9.31
CA ASN A 117 20.83 -8.26 -9.59
C ASN A 117 20.29 -7.44 -8.41
N ARG A 118 20.75 -7.65 -7.17
CA ARG A 118 20.18 -7.03 -5.96
C ARG A 118 20.10 -5.49 -6.01
N ALA A 119 21.04 -4.85 -6.70
CA ALA A 119 21.05 -3.39 -6.86
C ALA A 119 20.02 -2.89 -7.91
N ARG A 120 19.45 -3.81 -8.69
CA ARG A 120 18.44 -3.53 -9.72
C ARG A 120 17.02 -3.92 -9.28
N ILE A 121 16.87 -4.42 -8.04
CA ILE A 121 15.59 -4.79 -7.43
C ILE A 121 15.27 -3.76 -6.37
N GLY A 122 14.15 -3.04 -6.55
CA GLY A 122 13.69 -2.01 -5.62
C GLY A 122 12.36 -2.36 -4.96
N LEU A 123 11.96 -1.54 -3.99
CA LEU A 123 10.78 -1.70 -3.16
C LEU A 123 10.04 -0.37 -3.06
N VAL A 124 8.74 -0.38 -3.29
CA VAL A 124 7.87 0.80 -3.16
C VAL A 124 6.60 0.39 -2.44
N PHE A 125 6.56 0.59 -1.14
CA PHE A 125 5.36 0.32 -0.33
C PHE A 125 4.89 1.56 0.39
N GLY A 126 3.62 1.55 0.78
CA GLY A 126 3.08 2.63 1.59
C GLY A 126 1.92 2.20 2.48
N ALA A 127 1.47 3.13 3.29
CA ALA A 127 0.29 3.05 4.13
C ALA A 127 -0.34 4.44 4.22
N GLY A 128 -1.64 4.51 4.47
CA GLY A 128 -2.33 5.79 4.63
C GLY A 128 -2.06 6.44 5.98
N ILE A 129 -1.99 5.63 7.04
CA ILE A 129 -1.82 6.06 8.43
C ILE A 129 -0.54 5.47 9.04
N GLY A 130 -0.28 4.18 8.80
CA GLY A 130 0.87 3.47 9.36
C GLY A 130 0.62 2.90 10.76
N GLY A 131 1.63 2.93 11.63
CA GLY A 131 1.62 2.24 12.92
C GLY A 131 0.79 2.89 14.03
N LEU A 132 -0.49 3.14 13.78
CA LEU A 132 -1.36 3.83 14.71
C LEU A 132 -1.56 3.06 16.02
N ALA A 133 -1.70 1.72 15.96
CA ALA A 133 -1.80 0.90 17.16
C ALA A 133 -0.56 1.03 18.05
N THR A 134 0.62 1.01 17.45
CA THR A 134 1.90 1.22 18.15
C THR A 134 1.95 2.61 18.79
N ILE A 135 1.44 3.65 18.09
CA ILE A 135 1.40 5.03 18.62
C ILE A 135 0.47 5.11 19.82
N GLU A 136 -0.74 4.60 19.72
CA GLU A 136 -1.75 4.60 20.80
C GLU A 136 -1.23 3.86 22.03
N GLU A 137 -0.70 2.66 21.85
CA GLU A 137 -0.18 1.83 22.95
C GLU A 137 0.97 2.52 23.71
N ASN A 138 1.96 3.05 22.99
CA ASN A 138 3.10 3.70 23.61
C ASN A 138 2.71 5.03 24.27
N TYR A 139 1.78 5.78 23.68
CA TYR A 139 1.27 7.00 24.28
C TYR A 139 0.45 6.72 25.55
N SER A 140 -0.39 5.70 25.57
CA SER A 140 -1.13 5.27 26.76
C SER A 140 -0.17 4.88 27.88
N ARG A 141 0.86 4.07 27.61
CA ARG A 141 1.89 3.71 28.59
C ARG A 141 2.63 4.94 29.14
N TYR A 142 2.91 5.94 28.29
CA TYR A 142 3.51 7.18 28.75
C TYR A 142 2.57 7.97 29.65
N LEU A 143 1.28 8.07 29.31
CA LEU A 143 0.28 8.75 30.14
C LEU A 143 0.12 8.14 31.53
N GLU A 144 0.13 6.81 31.62
CA GLU A 144 0.03 6.06 32.86
C GLU A 144 1.27 6.25 33.76
N THR A 145 2.45 6.24 33.17
CA THR A 145 3.71 6.18 33.92
C THR A 145 4.45 7.50 34.02
N ARG A 146 4.14 8.45 33.12
CA ARG A 146 4.81 9.77 32.98
C ARG A 146 6.33 9.65 32.83
N THR A 147 6.82 8.51 32.34
CA THR A 147 8.26 8.30 32.14
C THR A 147 8.57 7.79 30.71
N PRO A 148 9.56 8.36 30.02
CA PRO A 148 9.96 7.91 28.69
C PRO A 148 10.59 6.50 28.71
N LYS A 149 11.03 6.00 29.88
CA LYS A 149 11.61 4.66 30.04
C LYS A 149 10.63 3.52 29.71
N LYS A 150 9.33 3.81 29.66
CA LYS A 150 8.27 2.83 29.35
C LYS A 150 7.86 2.85 27.87
N VAL A 151 8.33 3.83 27.09
CA VAL A 151 8.17 3.84 25.64
C VAL A 151 9.08 2.77 25.04
N SER A 152 8.55 2.01 24.09
CA SER A 152 9.30 0.94 23.42
C SER A 152 10.52 1.52 22.65
N PRO A 153 11.70 0.89 22.74
CA PRO A 153 12.84 1.27 21.89
C PRO A 153 12.57 1.06 20.39
N PHE A 154 11.56 0.24 20.07
CA PHE A 154 11.10 0.01 18.70
C PHE A 154 9.95 0.91 18.28
N TYR A 155 9.51 1.87 19.13
CA TYR A 155 8.37 2.73 18.86
C TYR A 155 8.45 3.41 17.49
N ILE A 156 9.54 4.09 17.21
CA ILE A 156 9.71 4.79 15.92
C ILE A 156 9.79 3.80 14.75
N PRO A 157 10.72 2.82 14.71
CA PRO A 157 10.77 1.90 13.58
C PRO A 157 9.52 1.03 13.42
N ALA A 158 8.73 0.80 14.48
CA ALA A 158 7.47 0.07 14.39
C ALA A 158 6.30 0.92 13.89
N SER A 159 6.40 2.25 13.88
CA SER A 159 5.28 3.12 13.48
C SER A 159 5.47 3.78 12.11
N ILE A 160 6.71 3.95 11.60
CA ILE A 160 6.95 4.67 10.35
C ILE A 160 6.69 3.82 9.10
N ILE A 161 6.09 4.45 8.11
CA ILE A 161 5.51 3.77 6.94
C ILE A 161 6.55 3.11 6.04
N ASN A 162 7.76 3.68 5.92
CA ASN A 162 8.81 3.15 5.05
C ASN A 162 9.40 1.81 5.52
N MET A 163 9.02 1.32 6.68
CA MET A 163 9.62 0.10 7.23
C MET A 163 9.07 -1.19 6.63
N ILE A 164 7.96 -1.18 5.88
CA ILE A 164 7.59 -2.34 5.05
C ILE A 164 8.70 -2.58 4.02
N SER A 165 9.05 -1.54 3.24
CA SER A 165 10.16 -1.59 2.28
C SER A 165 11.49 -1.87 2.97
N GLY A 166 11.75 -1.26 4.14
CA GLY A 166 12.94 -1.47 4.93
C GLY A 166 13.13 -2.94 5.35
N HIS A 167 12.11 -3.57 5.90
CA HIS A 167 12.17 -4.96 6.33
C HIS A 167 12.33 -5.94 5.16
N LEU A 168 11.58 -5.76 4.08
CA LEU A 168 11.73 -6.58 2.87
C LEU A 168 13.15 -6.44 2.28
N SER A 169 13.70 -5.21 2.25
CA SER A 169 15.09 -4.98 1.79
C SER A 169 16.10 -5.76 2.62
N ILE A 170 15.98 -5.74 3.94
CA ILE A 170 16.87 -6.49 4.85
C ILE A 170 16.69 -7.99 4.65
N MET A 171 15.45 -8.47 4.54
CA MET A 171 15.14 -9.90 4.42
C MET A 171 15.71 -10.53 3.14
N TYR A 172 15.64 -9.79 2.03
CA TYR A 172 16.04 -10.29 0.71
C TYR A 172 17.41 -9.78 0.26
N GLY A 173 18.03 -8.85 0.99
CA GLY A 173 19.31 -8.26 0.62
C GLY A 173 19.25 -7.38 -0.63
N VAL A 174 18.09 -6.86 -1.01
CA VAL A 174 17.92 -5.98 -2.17
C VAL A 174 18.37 -4.57 -1.84
N THR A 175 19.10 -3.94 -2.76
CA THR A 175 19.77 -2.65 -2.56
C THR A 175 19.42 -1.61 -3.63
N GLY A 176 18.40 -1.88 -4.46
CA GLY A 176 17.84 -0.93 -5.41
C GLY A 176 17.01 0.17 -4.74
N PRO A 177 16.24 0.95 -5.51
CA PRO A 177 15.39 2.02 -4.99
C PRO A 177 14.48 1.52 -3.86
N ASN A 178 14.44 2.25 -2.73
CA ASN A 178 13.64 1.90 -1.55
C ASN A 178 12.84 3.11 -1.12
N LEU A 179 11.53 3.08 -1.39
CA LEU A 179 10.64 4.23 -1.22
C LEU A 179 9.41 3.86 -0.40
N ALA A 180 8.81 4.88 0.22
CA ALA A 180 7.47 4.80 0.78
C ALA A 180 6.63 5.98 0.29
N LEU A 181 5.37 5.70 0.02
CA LEU A 181 4.39 6.71 -0.39
C LEU A 181 3.28 6.81 0.66
N VAL A 182 2.70 8.00 0.76
CA VAL A 182 1.56 8.29 1.63
C VAL A 182 0.59 9.19 0.88
N THR A 183 -0.45 8.60 0.34
CA THR A 183 -1.52 9.31 -0.37
C THR A 183 -2.89 8.74 -0.02
N ALA A 184 -3.09 8.47 1.29
CA ALA A 184 -4.31 7.90 1.84
C ALA A 184 -4.75 6.62 1.10
N CYS A 185 -6.02 6.47 0.73
CA CYS A 185 -6.57 5.29 0.06
C CYS A 185 -5.94 4.96 -1.30
N THR A 186 -5.29 5.94 -1.97
CA THR A 186 -4.61 5.74 -3.26
C THR A 186 -3.13 5.32 -3.12
N THR A 187 -2.62 5.17 -1.92
CA THR A 187 -1.21 4.89 -1.66
C THR A 187 -0.67 3.69 -2.44
N SER A 188 -1.38 2.55 -2.41
CA SER A 188 -0.95 1.35 -3.14
C SER A 188 -0.95 1.55 -4.65
N THR A 189 -1.96 2.23 -5.20
CA THR A 189 -2.03 2.58 -6.63
C THR A 189 -0.85 3.47 -7.04
N HIS A 190 -0.52 4.46 -6.22
CA HIS A 190 0.64 5.31 -6.46
C HIS A 190 1.97 4.54 -6.33
N SER A 191 2.08 3.63 -5.36
CA SER A 191 3.26 2.77 -5.22
C SER A 191 3.51 1.94 -6.49
N ILE A 192 2.45 1.33 -7.03
CA ILE A 192 2.49 0.58 -8.30
C ILE A 192 2.90 1.49 -9.47
N GLY A 193 2.26 2.66 -9.60
CA GLY A 193 2.53 3.58 -10.70
C GLY A 193 3.94 4.19 -10.66
N ILE A 194 4.44 4.54 -9.48
CA ILE A 194 5.82 5.01 -9.30
C ILE A 194 6.80 3.87 -9.54
N GLY A 195 6.50 2.65 -9.07
CA GLY A 195 7.29 1.46 -9.37
C GLY A 195 7.42 1.22 -10.88
N MET A 196 6.29 1.30 -11.62
CA MET A 196 6.28 1.22 -13.08
C MET A 196 7.20 2.28 -13.70
N ARG A 197 7.10 3.53 -13.28
CA ARG A 197 7.92 4.63 -13.81
C ARG A 197 9.40 4.44 -13.51
N THR A 198 9.74 3.98 -12.31
CA THR A 198 11.12 3.66 -11.92
C THR A 198 11.76 2.65 -12.88
N ILE A 199 11.00 1.60 -13.27
CA ILE A 199 11.44 0.62 -14.26
C ILE A 199 11.52 1.25 -15.66
N GLN A 200 10.51 2.03 -16.07
CA GLN A 200 10.48 2.70 -17.39
C GLN A 200 11.65 3.66 -17.60
N TYR A 201 12.11 4.34 -16.54
CA TYR A 201 13.28 5.22 -16.56
C TYR A 201 14.63 4.46 -16.49
N GLY A 202 14.61 3.17 -16.15
CA GLY A 202 15.82 2.34 -16.09
C GLY A 202 16.54 2.37 -14.75
N ASP A 203 15.94 2.94 -13.69
CA ASP A 203 16.53 2.98 -12.35
C ASP A 203 16.50 1.61 -11.67
N ALA A 204 15.56 0.74 -12.05
CA ALA A 204 15.44 -0.65 -11.61
C ALA A 204 15.00 -1.56 -12.77
N ASP A 205 15.19 -2.87 -12.63
CA ASP A 205 14.64 -3.88 -13.51
C ASP A 205 13.44 -4.59 -12.88
N VAL A 206 13.39 -4.62 -11.55
CA VAL A 206 12.29 -5.19 -10.77
C VAL A 206 11.92 -4.23 -9.65
N ILE A 207 10.63 -4.04 -9.43
CA ILE A 207 10.09 -3.34 -8.25
C ILE A 207 9.01 -4.19 -7.61
N VAL A 208 9.15 -4.49 -6.33
CA VAL A 208 8.03 -5.00 -5.53
C VAL A 208 7.27 -3.80 -4.98
N ALA A 209 6.02 -3.67 -5.40
CA ALA A 209 5.19 -2.51 -5.08
C ALA A 209 3.90 -2.92 -4.37
N GLY A 210 3.45 -2.12 -3.42
CA GLY A 210 2.23 -2.43 -2.71
C GLY A 210 1.88 -1.44 -1.60
N GLY A 211 1.03 -1.90 -0.70
CA GLY A 211 0.69 -1.18 0.51
C GLY A 211 -0.11 -2.04 1.48
N ALA A 212 -0.18 -1.58 2.71
CA ALA A 212 -0.92 -2.26 3.77
C ALA A 212 -1.43 -1.26 4.80
N GLU A 213 -2.51 -1.61 5.47
CA GLU A 213 -3.08 -0.81 6.54
C GLU A 213 -3.68 -1.70 7.63
N MET A 214 -3.56 -1.25 8.88
CA MET A 214 -4.31 -1.76 10.01
C MET A 214 -4.81 -0.57 10.83
N ALA A 215 -6.07 -0.23 10.61
CA ALA A 215 -6.69 0.96 11.21
C ALA A 215 -7.84 0.61 12.19
N GLN A 216 -8.00 -0.64 12.59
CA GLN A 216 -8.96 -1.04 13.60
C GLN A 216 -8.44 -0.73 15.02
N THR A 217 -8.29 0.56 15.31
CA THR A 217 -7.89 1.09 16.62
C THR A 217 -8.96 2.04 17.15
N PRO A 218 -9.04 2.30 18.47
CA PRO A 218 -10.02 3.22 19.03
C PRO A 218 -9.99 4.60 18.40
N THR A 219 -8.80 5.19 18.18
CA THR A 219 -8.72 6.56 17.64
C THR A 219 -9.02 6.62 16.16
N ALA A 220 -8.65 5.60 15.35
CA ALA A 220 -9.00 5.59 13.93
C ALA A 220 -10.49 5.37 13.72
N VAL A 221 -11.08 4.36 14.38
CA VAL A 221 -12.52 4.09 14.29
C VAL A 221 -13.30 5.31 14.79
N GLY A 222 -12.92 5.86 15.97
CA GLY A 222 -13.54 7.06 16.52
C GLY A 222 -13.42 8.26 15.61
N GLY A 223 -12.25 8.50 15.01
CA GLY A 223 -12.01 9.59 14.07
C GLY A 223 -12.90 9.51 12.82
N PHE A 224 -12.98 8.33 12.20
CA PHE A 224 -13.86 8.11 11.04
C PHE A 224 -15.36 8.20 11.40
N CYS A 225 -15.75 7.76 12.60
CA CYS A 225 -17.11 7.95 13.11
C CYS A 225 -17.44 9.44 13.26
N GLN A 226 -16.54 10.23 13.88
CA GLN A 226 -16.74 11.68 14.05
C GLN A 226 -16.76 12.41 12.71
N ALA A 227 -15.98 11.95 11.73
CA ALA A 227 -16.03 12.47 10.36
C ALA A 227 -17.31 12.03 9.59
N ARG A 228 -18.15 11.18 10.16
CA ARG A 228 -19.34 10.59 9.52
C ARG A 228 -19.00 9.93 8.18
N ALA A 229 -17.86 9.28 8.11
CA ALA A 229 -17.35 8.70 6.88
C ALA A 229 -17.65 7.19 6.75
N VAL A 230 -17.91 6.52 7.88
CA VAL A 230 -18.14 5.07 7.95
C VAL A 230 -19.62 4.74 8.05
N SER A 231 -20.03 3.60 7.48
CA SER A 231 -21.37 3.04 7.61
C SER A 231 -21.66 2.65 9.05
N THR A 232 -22.88 2.91 9.50
CA THR A 232 -23.38 2.57 10.84
C THR A 232 -24.36 1.38 10.83
N ARG A 233 -24.37 0.57 9.77
CA ARG A 233 -25.27 -0.59 9.62
C ARG A 233 -24.86 -1.77 10.49
N ASN A 234 -24.89 -1.60 11.82
CA ASN A 234 -24.55 -2.65 12.77
C ASN A 234 -25.55 -3.83 12.75
N ASP A 235 -26.75 -3.63 12.24
CA ASP A 235 -27.79 -4.63 12.06
C ASP A 235 -27.55 -5.57 10.87
N ASP A 236 -26.80 -5.12 9.85
CA ASP A 236 -26.47 -5.93 8.67
C ASP A 236 -25.04 -5.58 8.14
N PRO A 237 -23.99 -5.86 8.94
CA PRO A 237 -22.62 -5.44 8.64
C PRO A 237 -22.07 -6.06 7.35
N GLN A 238 -22.47 -7.28 7.00
CA GLN A 238 -21.99 -7.95 5.79
C GLN A 238 -22.50 -7.29 4.50
N ARG A 239 -23.55 -6.48 4.56
CA ARG A 239 -24.14 -5.73 3.44
C ARG A 239 -23.97 -4.23 3.58
N ALA A 240 -23.17 -3.77 4.54
CA ALA A 240 -22.91 -2.36 4.78
C ALA A 240 -22.08 -1.71 3.66
N SER A 241 -21.07 -2.42 3.12
CA SER A 241 -20.32 -1.94 1.95
C SER A 241 -21.15 -2.12 0.69
N ARG A 242 -21.65 -1.00 0.16
CA ARG A 242 -22.60 -0.98 -0.96
C ARG A 242 -22.33 0.20 -1.91
N PRO A 243 -21.18 0.19 -2.61
CA PRO A 243 -20.82 1.27 -3.53
C PRO A 243 -21.91 1.43 -4.63
N TRP A 244 -22.14 2.68 -5.04
CA TRP A 244 -23.19 3.12 -5.99
C TRP A 244 -24.64 2.88 -5.56
N ASP A 245 -24.89 2.21 -4.45
CA ASP A 245 -26.25 2.09 -3.91
C ASP A 245 -26.78 3.46 -3.47
N ARG A 246 -28.07 3.71 -3.71
CA ARG A 246 -28.72 4.96 -3.33
C ARG A 246 -28.69 5.18 -1.81
N ASP A 247 -28.86 4.10 -1.05
CA ASP A 247 -28.98 4.13 0.41
C ASP A 247 -27.66 3.82 1.13
N ARG A 248 -26.51 3.99 0.44
CA ARG A 248 -25.20 3.88 1.06
C ARG A 248 -25.01 5.00 2.09
N ASP A 249 -24.39 4.68 3.21
CA ASP A 249 -24.24 5.58 4.36
C ASP A 249 -22.77 5.76 4.82
N GLY A 250 -21.80 5.25 4.07
CA GLY A 250 -20.39 5.37 4.37
C GLY A 250 -19.59 4.16 3.88
N PHE A 251 -18.27 4.20 4.09
CA PHE A 251 -17.41 3.06 3.79
C PHE A 251 -17.34 2.09 4.98
N VAL A 252 -16.82 0.89 4.77
CA VAL A 252 -16.54 -0.10 5.81
C VAL A 252 -15.04 -0.26 5.94
N MET A 253 -14.50 -0.06 7.15
CA MET A 253 -13.08 -0.24 7.42
C MET A 253 -12.67 -1.69 7.25
N ALA A 254 -11.47 -1.93 6.71
CA ALA A 254 -10.87 -3.25 6.64
C ALA A 254 -9.35 -3.16 6.73
N ASP A 255 -8.75 -4.17 7.33
CA ASP A 255 -7.30 -4.34 7.41
C ASP A 255 -6.79 -5.20 6.27
N GLY A 256 -5.51 -5.12 5.96
CA GLY A 256 -4.86 -6.01 5.03
C GLY A 256 -3.63 -5.43 4.37
N GLY A 257 -3.10 -6.17 3.39
CA GLY A 257 -1.98 -5.77 2.57
C GLY A 257 -2.03 -6.45 1.20
N GLY A 258 -1.53 -5.75 0.19
CA GLY A 258 -1.38 -6.28 -1.16
C GLY A 258 -0.03 -5.86 -1.75
N ALA A 259 0.55 -6.76 -2.53
CA ALA A 259 1.81 -6.53 -3.22
C ALA A 259 1.80 -7.18 -4.60
N ILE A 260 2.49 -6.54 -5.54
CA ILE A 260 2.79 -7.10 -6.85
C ILE A 260 4.28 -6.95 -7.15
N VAL A 261 4.82 -7.89 -7.92
CA VAL A 261 6.13 -7.74 -8.52
C VAL A 261 5.96 -7.16 -9.92
N LEU A 262 6.52 -5.97 -10.11
CA LEU A 262 6.67 -5.31 -11.41
C LEU A 262 8.04 -5.63 -11.96
N GLU A 263 8.11 -5.97 -13.24
CA GLU A 263 9.36 -6.38 -13.87
C GLU A 263 9.45 -5.86 -15.29
N GLU A 264 10.66 -5.51 -15.70
CA GLU A 264 10.92 -5.17 -17.10
C GLU A 264 10.67 -6.39 -17.98
N TYR A 265 9.99 -6.20 -19.09
CA TYR A 265 9.47 -7.29 -19.93
C TYR A 265 10.56 -8.24 -20.45
N GLU A 266 11.65 -7.72 -20.98
CA GLU A 266 12.73 -8.56 -21.52
C GLU A 266 13.50 -9.27 -20.39
N HIS A 267 13.64 -8.62 -19.23
CA HIS A 267 14.18 -9.23 -18.03
C HIS A 267 13.31 -10.42 -17.58
N ALA A 268 11.98 -10.24 -17.51
CA ALA A 268 11.03 -11.29 -17.15
C ALA A 268 11.09 -12.47 -18.12
N ARG A 269 11.13 -12.19 -19.43
CA ARG A 269 11.25 -13.23 -20.46
C ARG A 269 12.58 -14.00 -20.39
N ALA A 270 13.67 -13.30 -20.16
CA ALA A 270 15.01 -13.94 -20.09
C ALA A 270 15.12 -14.99 -18.97
N ARG A 271 14.37 -14.81 -17.86
CA ARG A 271 14.32 -15.78 -16.76
C ARG A 271 13.10 -16.71 -16.79
N ASN A 272 12.27 -16.66 -17.85
CA ASN A 272 11.02 -17.42 -17.98
C ASN A 272 10.04 -17.17 -16.81
N ALA A 273 9.92 -15.92 -16.35
CA ALA A 273 9.00 -15.53 -15.29
C ALA A 273 7.53 -15.77 -15.68
N PRO A 274 6.65 -16.11 -14.74
CA PRO A 274 5.22 -16.03 -14.97
C PRO A 274 4.84 -14.58 -15.27
N ILE A 275 4.05 -14.32 -16.30
CA ILE A 275 3.55 -13.00 -16.64
C ILE A 275 2.04 -13.02 -16.52
N HIS A 276 1.51 -12.36 -15.49
CA HIS A 276 0.08 -12.27 -15.24
C HIS A 276 -0.60 -11.19 -16.08
N ALA A 277 0.07 -10.05 -16.26
CA ALA A 277 -0.45 -8.90 -16.99
C ALA A 277 0.68 -7.96 -17.41
N GLU A 278 0.40 -7.03 -18.34
CA GLU A 278 1.24 -5.89 -18.64
C GLU A 278 0.62 -4.61 -18.09
N LEU A 279 1.39 -3.80 -17.37
CA LEU A 279 0.99 -2.50 -16.86
C LEU A 279 1.33 -1.44 -17.91
N ILE A 280 0.33 -0.98 -18.66
CA ILE A 280 0.51 -0.15 -19.85
C ILE A 280 0.40 1.35 -19.61
N GLY A 281 -0.25 1.78 -18.51
CA GLY A 281 -0.43 3.20 -18.21
C GLY A 281 -0.76 3.49 -16.76
N PHE A 282 -0.42 4.69 -16.34
CA PHE A 282 -0.66 5.21 -15.01
C PHE A 282 -1.02 6.69 -15.05
N GLY A 283 -2.11 7.07 -14.35
CA GLY A 283 -2.59 8.44 -14.29
C GLY A 283 -2.81 8.91 -12.85
N MET A 284 -2.46 10.15 -12.60
CA MET A 284 -2.69 10.85 -11.33
C MET A 284 -3.39 12.18 -11.58
N SER A 285 -4.14 12.64 -10.57
CA SER A 285 -4.75 13.97 -10.53
C SER A 285 -5.02 14.36 -9.07
N GLY A 286 -5.41 15.60 -8.84
CA GLY A 286 -5.94 16.08 -7.57
C GLY A 286 -7.21 16.90 -7.83
N ASP A 287 -8.13 16.88 -6.86
CA ASP A 287 -9.43 17.56 -7.02
C ASP A 287 -9.33 19.08 -6.85
N ALA A 288 -8.40 19.57 -6.02
CA ALA A 288 -8.26 20.99 -5.65
C ALA A 288 -9.60 21.63 -5.23
N TYR A 289 -10.42 20.88 -4.50
CA TYR A 289 -11.81 21.25 -4.17
C TYR A 289 -12.05 21.32 -2.67
N HIS A 290 -11.98 20.20 -1.96
CA HIS A 290 -12.29 20.10 -0.54
C HIS A 290 -11.35 19.07 0.12
N ILE A 291 -11.14 19.19 1.44
CA ILE A 291 -10.18 18.34 2.17
C ILE A 291 -10.56 16.84 2.15
N THR A 292 -11.87 16.52 2.11
CA THR A 292 -12.36 15.14 2.15
C THR A 292 -13.41 14.79 1.10
N ALA A 293 -14.15 15.78 0.57
CA ALA A 293 -15.22 15.54 -0.38
C ALA A 293 -14.76 15.71 -1.83
N PRO A 294 -15.07 14.76 -2.74
CA PRO A 294 -14.84 14.95 -4.17
C PRO A 294 -15.83 15.99 -4.74
N PRO A 295 -15.48 16.66 -5.85
CA PRO A 295 -16.43 17.52 -6.55
C PRO A 295 -17.58 16.70 -7.15
N GLU A 296 -18.79 17.26 -7.16
CA GLU A 296 -20.01 16.56 -7.63
C GLU A 296 -19.88 16.00 -9.06
N ASN A 297 -19.18 16.72 -9.92
CA ASN A 297 -18.96 16.32 -11.32
C ASN A 297 -17.85 15.26 -11.50
N GLY A 298 -17.17 14.82 -10.42
CA GLY A 298 -16.10 13.83 -10.46
C GLY A 298 -14.89 14.23 -11.32
N ALA A 299 -14.62 15.53 -11.48
CA ALA A 299 -13.62 16.05 -12.41
C ALA A 299 -12.22 15.47 -12.18
N GLY A 300 -11.78 15.37 -10.91
CA GLY A 300 -10.47 14.81 -10.58
C GLY A 300 -10.36 13.32 -10.89
N ALA A 301 -11.38 12.53 -10.51
CA ALA A 301 -11.42 11.10 -10.84
C ALA A 301 -11.40 10.87 -12.36
N LYS A 302 -12.21 11.62 -13.12
CA LYS A 302 -12.19 11.61 -14.60
C LYS A 302 -10.80 11.95 -15.13
N GLN A 303 -10.14 12.98 -14.58
CA GLN A 303 -8.84 13.40 -15.06
C GLN A 303 -7.77 12.32 -14.85
N SER A 304 -7.77 11.60 -13.72
CA SER A 304 -6.84 10.49 -13.48
C SER A 304 -7.04 9.36 -14.49
N MET A 305 -8.28 9.00 -14.81
CA MET A 305 -8.61 8.01 -15.85
C MET A 305 -8.09 8.47 -17.24
N VAL A 306 -8.37 9.70 -17.63
CA VAL A 306 -7.89 10.27 -18.90
C VAL A 306 -6.36 10.29 -18.97
N ASN A 307 -5.70 10.64 -17.86
CA ASN A 307 -4.24 10.63 -17.79
C ASN A 307 -3.67 9.21 -17.94
N SER A 308 -4.33 8.21 -17.35
CA SER A 308 -3.94 6.80 -17.47
C SER A 308 -4.07 6.30 -18.92
N LEU A 309 -5.21 6.56 -19.57
CA LEU A 309 -5.43 6.22 -20.99
C LEU A 309 -4.42 6.90 -21.90
N ARG A 310 -4.14 8.19 -21.65
CA ARG A 310 -3.12 8.95 -22.41
C ARG A 310 -1.72 8.36 -22.22
N ASP A 311 -1.36 7.94 -21.01
CA ASP A 311 -0.06 7.30 -20.74
C ASP A 311 0.04 5.95 -21.44
N ALA A 312 -1.07 5.19 -21.47
CA ALA A 312 -1.23 3.92 -22.18
C ALA A 312 -1.30 4.10 -23.72
N ARG A 313 -1.56 5.30 -24.21
CA ARG A 313 -1.76 5.63 -25.65
C ARG A 313 -2.99 4.95 -26.28
N ILE A 314 -4.08 4.85 -25.53
CA ILE A 314 -5.39 4.34 -25.94
C ILE A 314 -6.49 5.36 -25.68
#